data_7715314461c9992b1b91bc1728b93612
#
_entry.id   7715314461c9992b1b91bc1728b93612
#
_cell.length_a   1.000
_cell.length_b   1.000
_cell.length_c   1.000
_cell.angle_alpha   90.00
_cell.angle_beta   90.00
_cell.angle_gamma   90.00
#
_symmetry.space_group_name_H-M   'P 1'
#
loop_
_entity.id
_entity.type
_entity.pdbx_description
1 polymer ?
#
loop_
_entity_poly.entity_id
_entity_poly.type
_entity_poly.pdbx_seq_one_letter_code
_entity_poly.pdbx_strand_id
1 'polypeptide(L)'
;KARLDLARRPLRAVVIAGGVGASILFVLVGVAFRLELFGDGSIFSYAVAAQDAWAFHWHNISGRLFTYLLAYPVAETIVGVSHNAAAGIAVFGALFFSAPLLGLALTFAVDRTAKRIIFNYACLSTVCLCPFVYGAPTEMWVAHALFWPALALCWSAPTTWPGTAAVFAALLALAFTHEGAIVLAAAIMFALFLRGGGGARFFRALGAFFAVLLIWGLVKLTIRPDDYIAGVLEAAAFKFIDIRNLAQPASMLVLAALCTYAISIALFRQVSAPKPHVFAAALSAALLAACWIWFDRSLLTEARYNLRTLLLIIIPI
;
A
#
# COMPACT_ATOMS: atom_id res chain seq x y z
N LYS A 1 -6.05 27.01 23.32
CA LYS A 1 -5.62 26.53 21.96
C LYS A 1 -4.09 26.40 21.85
N ALA A 2 -3.28 27.38 22.34
CA ALA A 2 -1.81 27.34 22.20
C ALA A 2 -1.12 26.15 22.92
N ARG A 3 -1.59 25.74 24.11
CA ARG A 3 -1.03 24.57 24.83
C ARG A 3 -1.27 23.22 24.13
N LEU A 4 -2.39 23.06 23.44
CA LEU A 4 -2.67 21.85 22.65
C LEU A 4 -1.81 21.73 21.39
N ASP A 5 -1.41 22.87 20.78
CA ASP A 5 -0.54 22.87 19.60
C ASP A 5 0.91 22.51 19.96
N LEU A 6 1.38 22.89 21.15
CA LEU A 6 2.73 22.54 21.63
C LEU A 6 2.88 21.02 21.90
N ALA A 7 1.84 20.38 22.45
CA ALA A 7 1.85 18.92 22.66
C ALA A 7 1.76 18.10 21.35
N ARG A 8 1.20 18.66 20.29
CA ARG A 8 1.12 17.99 18.96
C ARG A 8 2.40 18.07 18.15
N ARG A 9 3.24 19.07 18.37
CA ARG A 9 4.53 19.22 17.65
C ARG A 9 5.50 18.07 17.90
N PRO A 10 5.80 17.67 19.16
CA PRO A 10 6.71 16.56 19.43
C PRO A 10 6.15 15.22 18.90
N LEU A 11 4.86 14.95 19.03
CA LEU A 11 4.24 13.74 18.48
C LEU A 11 4.39 13.66 16.96
N ARG A 12 4.17 14.77 16.27
CA ARG A 12 4.36 14.85 14.81
C ARG A 12 5.82 14.58 14.43
N ALA A 13 6.77 15.17 15.15
CA ALA A 13 8.20 14.92 14.88
C ALA A 13 8.56 13.45 15.09
N VAL A 14 8.04 12.82 16.13
CA VAL A 14 8.22 11.38 16.39
C VAL A 14 7.64 10.52 15.28
N VAL A 15 6.44 10.82 14.81
CA VAL A 15 5.79 10.08 13.71
C VAL A 15 6.59 10.20 12.41
N ILE A 16 7.05 11.41 12.07
CA ILE A 16 7.86 11.64 10.87
C ILE A 16 9.21 10.92 10.99
N ALA A 17 9.91 11.10 12.12
CA ALA A 17 11.18 10.43 12.35
C ALA A 17 11.04 8.91 12.34
N GLY A 18 9.95 8.40 12.93
CA GLY A 18 9.61 6.97 12.90
C GLY A 18 9.38 6.46 11.47
N GLY A 19 8.54 7.15 10.67
CA GLY A 19 8.24 6.73 9.30
C GLY A 19 9.46 6.73 8.38
N VAL A 20 10.24 7.81 8.44
CA VAL A 20 11.49 7.92 7.66
C VAL A 20 12.53 6.92 8.18
N GLY A 21 12.72 6.83 9.50
CA GLY A 21 13.66 5.89 10.11
C GLY A 21 13.31 4.43 9.80
N ALA A 22 12.04 4.04 9.90
CA ALA A 22 11.57 2.71 9.52
C ALA A 22 11.82 2.41 8.03
N SER A 23 11.60 3.38 7.14
CA SER A 23 11.86 3.21 5.71
C SER A 23 13.36 3.05 5.43
N ILE A 24 14.23 3.83 6.07
CA ILE A 24 15.68 3.69 5.94
C ILE A 24 16.13 2.33 6.49
N LEU A 25 15.65 1.96 7.66
CA LEU A 25 15.96 0.66 8.27
C LEU A 25 15.52 -0.50 7.39
N PHE A 26 14.37 -0.39 6.72
CA PHE A 26 13.89 -1.39 5.77
C PHE A 26 14.85 -1.59 4.59
N VAL A 27 15.39 -0.50 4.02
CA VAL A 27 16.44 -0.59 2.99
C VAL A 27 17.71 -1.23 3.54
N LEU A 28 18.22 -0.75 4.67
CA LEU A 28 19.48 -1.23 5.25
C LEU A 28 19.42 -2.71 5.60
N VAL A 29 18.34 -3.14 6.27
CA VAL A 29 18.16 -4.55 6.65
C VAL A 29 17.88 -5.41 5.41
N GLY A 30 17.03 -4.93 4.49
CA GLY A 30 16.75 -5.62 3.23
C GLY A 30 18.03 -5.97 2.47
N VAL A 31 18.88 -4.96 2.28
CA VAL A 31 20.15 -5.13 1.55
C VAL A 31 21.17 -5.96 2.36
N ALA A 32 21.34 -5.68 3.66
CA ALA A 32 22.33 -6.37 4.49
C ALA A 32 22.06 -7.86 4.63
N PHE A 33 20.80 -8.25 4.71
CA PHE A 33 20.38 -9.65 4.87
C PHE A 33 19.91 -10.31 3.58
N ARG A 34 20.08 -9.65 2.44
CA ARG A 34 19.72 -10.17 1.11
C ARG A 34 18.26 -10.66 1.07
N LEU A 35 17.36 -9.85 1.65
CA LEU A 35 15.95 -10.23 1.78
C LEU A 35 15.22 -10.32 0.43
N GLU A 36 15.79 -9.77 -0.62
CA GLU A 36 15.33 -9.93 -2.01
C GLU A 36 15.36 -11.38 -2.50
N LEU A 37 16.10 -12.27 -1.80
CA LEU A 37 16.17 -13.70 -2.13
C LEU A 37 15.11 -14.55 -1.41
N PHE A 38 14.21 -13.94 -0.63
CA PHE A 38 13.19 -14.65 0.13
C PHE A 38 11.79 -14.44 -0.46
N GLY A 39 10.95 -15.48 -0.37
CA GLY A 39 9.57 -15.46 -0.83
C GLY A 39 9.49 -15.11 -2.34
N ASP A 40 8.55 -14.25 -2.70
CA ASP A 40 8.38 -13.79 -4.09
C ASP A 40 9.63 -13.10 -4.64
N GLY A 41 10.43 -12.50 -3.77
CA GLY A 41 11.69 -11.87 -4.15
C GLY A 41 12.68 -12.82 -4.78
N SER A 42 12.67 -14.12 -4.44
CA SER A 42 13.54 -15.11 -5.08
C SER A 42 13.20 -15.29 -6.56
N ILE A 43 11.91 -15.30 -6.90
CA ILE A 43 11.44 -15.38 -8.30
C ILE A 43 11.81 -14.10 -9.05
N PHE A 44 11.63 -12.95 -8.42
CA PHE A 44 11.99 -11.65 -8.99
C PHE A 44 13.49 -11.54 -9.22
N SER A 45 14.29 -11.98 -8.25
CA SER A 45 15.75 -12.02 -8.38
C SER A 45 16.21 -12.95 -9.49
N TYR A 46 15.54 -14.10 -9.67
CA TYR A 46 15.79 -15.00 -10.78
C TYR A 46 15.49 -14.32 -12.13
N ALA A 47 14.35 -13.65 -12.26
CA ALA A 47 13.97 -12.93 -13.46
C ALA A 47 15.00 -11.84 -13.83
N VAL A 48 15.53 -11.10 -12.84
CA VAL A 48 16.61 -10.14 -13.03
C VAL A 48 17.89 -10.83 -13.53
N ALA A 49 18.29 -11.95 -12.91
CA ALA A 49 19.49 -12.68 -13.30
C ALA A 49 19.40 -13.25 -14.72
N ALA A 50 18.20 -13.70 -15.10
CA ALA A 50 17.92 -14.22 -16.45
C ALA A 50 17.72 -13.10 -17.49
N GLN A 51 17.64 -11.83 -17.07
CA GLN A 51 17.31 -10.68 -17.92
C GLN A 51 15.95 -10.84 -18.62
N ASP A 52 14.98 -11.43 -17.94
CA ASP A 52 13.64 -11.74 -18.42
C ASP A 52 12.52 -11.08 -17.56
N ALA A 53 12.88 -10.08 -16.76
CA ALA A 53 11.95 -9.45 -15.83
C ALA A 53 10.80 -8.73 -16.54
N TRP A 54 11.02 -8.21 -17.77
CA TRP A 54 9.94 -7.62 -18.56
C TRP A 54 8.90 -8.67 -18.95
N ALA A 55 9.33 -9.79 -19.56
CA ALA A 55 8.40 -10.86 -19.93
C ALA A 55 7.69 -11.42 -18.70
N PHE A 56 8.40 -11.61 -17.60
CA PHE A 56 7.83 -12.06 -16.34
C PHE A 56 6.73 -11.11 -15.83
N HIS A 57 6.99 -9.80 -15.74
CA HIS A 57 6.01 -8.84 -15.21
C HIS A 57 4.89 -8.51 -16.17
N TRP A 58 5.15 -8.53 -17.49
CA TRP A 58 4.17 -8.19 -18.49
C TRP A 58 3.28 -9.37 -18.88
N HIS A 59 3.86 -10.55 -19.05
CA HIS A 59 3.14 -11.74 -19.48
C HIS A 59 2.70 -12.61 -18.30
N ASN A 60 3.64 -13.06 -17.46
CA ASN A 60 3.30 -14.06 -16.43
C ASN A 60 2.37 -13.48 -15.36
N ILE A 61 2.71 -12.32 -14.79
CA ILE A 61 1.87 -11.68 -13.77
C ILE A 61 0.99 -10.56 -14.31
N SER A 62 0.87 -10.46 -15.63
CA SER A 62 -0.12 -9.65 -16.33
C SER A 62 -0.11 -8.15 -15.98
N GLY A 63 0.94 -7.45 -16.42
CA GLY A 63 0.92 -5.98 -16.53
C GLY A 63 1.18 -5.22 -15.24
N ARG A 64 2.05 -5.70 -14.34
CA ARG A 64 2.51 -4.94 -13.17
C ARG A 64 3.62 -3.95 -13.53
N LEU A 65 3.31 -3.05 -14.47
CA LEU A 65 4.26 -2.14 -15.13
C LEU A 65 5.05 -1.26 -14.15
N PHE A 66 4.40 -0.69 -13.15
CA PHE A 66 5.08 0.27 -12.27
C PHE A 66 5.96 -0.41 -11.22
N THR A 67 5.68 -1.65 -10.87
CA THR A 67 6.61 -2.46 -10.09
C THR A 67 7.86 -2.76 -10.91
N TYR A 68 7.70 -3.13 -12.18
CA TYR A 68 8.82 -3.31 -13.11
C TYR A 68 9.67 -2.04 -13.22
N LEU A 69 9.06 -0.90 -13.52
CA LEU A 69 9.78 0.37 -13.73
C LEU A 69 10.55 0.84 -12.48
N LEU A 70 10.14 0.46 -11.29
CA LEU A 70 10.80 0.87 -10.04
C LEU A 70 12.24 0.33 -9.95
N ALA A 71 12.46 -0.94 -10.28
CA ALA A 71 13.71 -1.60 -9.90
C ALA A 71 14.36 -2.42 -11.03
N TYR A 72 13.57 -3.04 -11.90
CA TYR A 72 14.08 -4.06 -12.80
C TYR A 72 14.93 -3.52 -13.96
N PRO A 73 14.56 -2.42 -14.67
CA PRO A 73 15.35 -1.94 -15.81
C PRO A 73 16.78 -1.58 -15.39
N VAL A 74 16.94 -0.98 -14.22
CA VAL A 74 18.26 -0.62 -13.69
C VAL A 74 19.03 -1.90 -13.32
N ALA A 75 18.39 -2.83 -12.64
CA ALA A 75 19.01 -4.09 -12.22
C ALA A 75 19.47 -4.93 -13.43
N GLU A 76 18.60 -5.10 -14.44
CA GLU A 76 18.94 -5.82 -15.68
C GLU A 76 20.05 -5.12 -16.47
N THR A 77 20.05 -3.80 -16.52
CA THR A 77 21.15 -3.04 -17.14
C THR A 77 22.48 -3.35 -16.45
N ILE A 78 22.49 -3.41 -15.11
CA ILE A 78 23.69 -3.78 -14.35
C ILE A 78 24.14 -5.19 -14.68
N VAL A 79 23.22 -6.17 -14.75
CA VAL A 79 23.57 -7.54 -15.18
C VAL A 79 24.17 -7.55 -16.58
N GLY A 80 23.52 -6.87 -17.54
CA GLY A 80 23.96 -6.83 -18.92
C GLY A 80 25.35 -6.19 -19.13
N VAL A 81 25.64 -5.11 -18.38
CA VAL A 81 26.93 -4.39 -18.52
C VAL A 81 28.04 -5.06 -17.71
N SER A 82 27.75 -5.52 -16.49
CA SER A 82 28.77 -6.08 -15.60
C SER A 82 28.98 -7.58 -15.76
N HIS A 83 28.07 -8.28 -16.45
CA HIS A 83 27.96 -9.74 -16.49
C HIS A 83 27.92 -10.40 -15.10
N ASN A 84 27.41 -9.66 -14.11
CA ASN A 84 27.36 -10.07 -12.71
C ASN A 84 25.89 -10.06 -12.21
N ALA A 85 25.26 -11.22 -12.22
CA ALA A 85 23.89 -11.38 -11.73
C ALA A 85 23.74 -10.98 -10.25
N ALA A 86 24.75 -11.27 -9.41
CA ALA A 86 24.68 -10.93 -8.00
C ALA A 86 24.66 -9.41 -7.77
N ALA A 87 25.37 -8.64 -8.59
CA ALA A 87 25.33 -7.18 -8.55
C ALA A 87 23.95 -6.64 -8.97
N GLY A 88 23.39 -7.18 -10.06
CA GLY A 88 22.03 -6.79 -10.49
C GLY A 88 20.96 -7.12 -9.45
N ILE A 89 21.00 -8.30 -8.85
CA ILE A 89 20.07 -8.69 -7.78
C ILE A 89 20.19 -7.77 -6.56
N ALA A 90 21.42 -7.40 -6.16
CA ALA A 90 21.62 -6.48 -5.05
C ALA A 90 21.05 -5.08 -5.35
N VAL A 91 21.21 -4.59 -6.58
CA VAL A 91 20.62 -3.32 -7.04
C VAL A 91 19.10 -3.41 -7.07
N PHE A 92 18.54 -4.52 -7.58
CA PHE A 92 17.11 -4.79 -7.53
C PHE A 92 16.58 -4.68 -6.09
N GLY A 93 17.21 -5.41 -5.15
CA GLY A 93 16.82 -5.39 -3.74
C GLY A 93 16.87 -3.98 -3.15
N ALA A 94 17.96 -3.24 -3.36
CA ALA A 94 18.11 -1.88 -2.85
C ALA A 94 17.02 -0.93 -3.37
N LEU A 95 16.72 -0.98 -4.67
CA LEU A 95 15.68 -0.15 -5.28
C LEU A 95 14.28 -0.56 -4.80
N PHE A 96 14.00 -1.86 -4.73
CA PHE A 96 12.70 -2.37 -4.30
C PHE A 96 12.42 -2.02 -2.83
N PHE A 97 13.39 -2.23 -1.94
CA PHE A 97 13.26 -1.86 -0.53
C PHE A 97 13.22 -0.34 -0.31
N SER A 98 13.65 0.47 -1.28
CA SER A 98 13.53 1.93 -1.21
C SER A 98 12.11 2.45 -1.48
N ALA A 99 11.17 1.62 -1.97
CA ALA A 99 9.82 2.05 -2.33
C ALA A 99 9.11 2.84 -1.21
N PRO A 100 9.11 2.43 0.07
CA PRO A 100 8.48 3.20 1.13
C PRO A 100 9.10 4.58 1.30
N LEU A 101 10.42 4.69 1.24
CA LEU A 101 11.13 5.97 1.36
C LEU A 101 10.81 6.90 0.19
N LEU A 102 10.78 6.37 -1.03
CA LEU A 102 10.39 7.12 -2.24
C LEU A 102 8.92 7.56 -2.16
N GLY A 103 8.03 6.69 -1.67
CA GLY A 103 6.62 7.02 -1.45
C GLY A 103 6.45 8.17 -0.45
N LEU A 104 7.19 8.16 0.66
CA LEU A 104 7.21 9.26 1.62
C LEU A 104 7.76 10.55 1.00
N ALA A 105 8.85 10.48 0.25
CA ALA A 105 9.44 11.64 -0.43
C ALA A 105 8.48 12.26 -1.45
N LEU A 106 7.85 11.43 -2.29
CA LEU A 106 6.83 11.87 -3.25
C LEU A 106 5.62 12.49 -2.53
N THR A 107 5.13 11.84 -1.47
CA THR A 107 4.00 12.37 -0.68
C THR A 107 4.35 13.73 -0.09
N PHE A 108 5.55 13.86 0.48
CA PHE A 108 6.02 15.14 1.02
C PHE A 108 6.07 16.22 -0.04
N ALA A 109 6.51 15.89 -1.26
CA ALA A 109 6.62 16.83 -2.36
C ALA A 109 5.26 17.33 -2.86
N VAL A 110 4.24 16.43 -2.94
CA VAL A 110 2.94 16.73 -3.54
C VAL A 110 1.86 17.12 -2.53
N ASP A 111 2.02 16.81 -1.24
CA ASP A 111 1.05 17.13 -0.20
C ASP A 111 0.99 18.65 0.04
N ARG A 112 -0.13 19.27 -0.37
CA ARG A 112 -0.45 20.69 -0.16
C ARG A 112 -1.47 20.91 0.95
N THR A 113 -1.75 19.90 1.75
CA THR A 113 -2.65 20.06 2.90
C THR A 113 -1.99 20.90 3.99
N ALA A 114 -2.83 21.56 4.82
CA ALA A 114 -2.31 22.29 5.97
C ALA A 114 -1.47 21.35 6.86
N LYS A 115 -0.24 21.77 7.19
CA LYS A 115 0.71 20.98 7.99
C LYS A 115 1.07 19.61 7.37
N ARG A 116 0.87 19.40 6.07
CA ARG A 116 1.14 18.15 5.36
C ARG A 116 0.53 16.94 6.08
N ILE A 117 -0.77 16.98 6.30
CA ILE A 117 -1.49 15.98 7.08
C ILE A 117 -1.39 14.60 6.41
N ILE A 118 -1.50 14.51 5.09
CA ILE A 118 -1.42 13.24 4.36
C ILE A 118 -0.03 12.63 4.50
N PHE A 119 1.02 13.42 4.42
CA PHE A 119 2.39 12.96 4.67
C PHE A 119 2.59 12.43 6.10
N ASN A 120 1.98 13.08 7.10
CA ASN A 120 2.03 12.58 8.47
C ASN A 120 1.35 11.21 8.61
N TYR A 121 0.19 11.01 7.96
CA TYR A 121 -0.48 9.71 7.93
C TYR A 121 0.32 8.67 7.16
N ALA A 122 0.98 9.04 6.06
CA ALA A 122 1.89 8.16 5.34
C ALA A 122 3.03 7.67 6.26
N CYS A 123 3.66 8.57 7.01
CA CYS A 123 4.69 8.21 7.98
C CYS A 123 4.15 7.26 9.06
N LEU A 124 2.97 7.56 9.62
CA LEU A 124 2.34 6.74 10.64
C LEU A 124 2.01 5.33 10.12
N SER A 125 1.39 5.24 8.94
CA SER A 125 1.07 3.98 8.29
C SER A 125 2.33 3.14 8.02
N THR A 126 3.41 3.78 7.56
CA THR A 126 4.68 3.10 7.31
C THR A 126 5.28 2.53 8.60
N VAL A 127 5.25 3.28 9.71
CA VAL A 127 5.70 2.76 11.02
C VAL A 127 4.86 1.57 11.47
N CYS A 128 3.53 1.68 11.33
CA CYS A 128 2.62 0.60 11.76
C CYS A 128 2.80 -0.67 10.93
N LEU A 129 3.11 -0.55 9.64
CA LEU A 129 3.25 -1.68 8.73
C LEU A 129 4.63 -2.33 8.76
N CYS A 130 5.68 -1.54 8.99
CA CYS A 130 7.06 -1.99 8.91
C CYS A 130 7.32 -3.30 9.68
N PRO A 131 6.86 -3.48 10.95
CA PRO A 131 7.08 -4.72 11.69
C PRO A 131 6.43 -5.96 11.07
N PHE A 132 5.36 -5.79 10.28
CA PHE A 132 4.59 -6.91 9.72
C PHE A 132 5.09 -7.34 8.34
N VAL A 133 5.73 -6.44 7.61
CA VAL A 133 6.19 -6.69 6.22
C VAL A 133 7.70 -6.85 6.12
N TYR A 134 8.41 -6.77 7.23
CA TYR A 134 9.85 -6.98 7.25
C TYR A 134 10.21 -8.36 6.69
N GLY A 135 11.09 -8.37 5.71
CA GLY A 135 11.69 -9.58 5.16
C GLY A 135 10.94 -10.25 4.02
N ALA A 136 9.85 -9.69 3.51
CA ALA A 136 9.21 -10.22 2.30
C ALA A 136 9.02 -9.11 1.26
N PRO A 137 9.79 -9.12 0.17
CA PRO A 137 9.48 -8.25 -0.97
C PRO A 137 8.08 -8.62 -1.49
N THR A 138 7.20 -7.63 -1.56
CA THR A 138 5.87 -7.78 -2.15
C THR A 138 5.52 -6.51 -2.89
N GLU A 139 4.92 -6.63 -4.07
CA GLU A 139 4.52 -5.48 -4.87
C GLU A 139 3.45 -4.64 -4.17
N MET A 140 2.71 -5.22 -3.21
CA MET A 140 1.79 -4.46 -2.38
C MET A 140 2.49 -3.39 -1.54
N TRP A 141 3.78 -3.55 -1.24
CA TRP A 141 4.59 -2.52 -0.58
C TRP A 141 4.81 -1.31 -1.48
N VAL A 142 5.00 -1.56 -2.77
CA VAL A 142 5.07 -0.50 -3.80
C VAL A 142 3.70 0.18 -3.94
N ALA A 143 2.62 -0.60 -3.96
CA ALA A 143 1.27 -0.06 -4.00
C ALA A 143 0.95 0.82 -2.77
N HIS A 144 1.31 0.39 -1.57
CA HIS A 144 1.21 1.19 -0.35
C HIS A 144 2.02 2.50 -0.46
N ALA A 145 3.24 2.41 -0.99
CA ALA A 145 4.09 3.59 -1.18
C ALA A 145 3.48 4.60 -2.16
N LEU A 146 2.83 4.14 -3.24
CA LEU A 146 2.19 4.99 -4.25
C LEU A 146 0.79 5.47 -3.84
N PHE A 147 0.12 4.79 -2.91
CA PHE A 147 -1.18 5.21 -2.41
C PHE A 147 -1.17 6.63 -1.83
N TRP A 148 -0.17 6.96 -1.02
CA TRP A 148 -0.10 8.23 -0.32
C TRP A 148 0.11 9.45 -1.24
N PRO A 149 1.05 9.44 -2.20
CA PRO A 149 1.16 10.53 -3.16
C PRO A 149 -0.07 10.62 -4.08
N ALA A 150 -0.70 9.48 -4.45
CA ALA A 150 -1.94 9.49 -5.21
C ALA A 150 -3.08 10.15 -4.42
N LEU A 151 -3.26 9.80 -3.14
CA LEU A 151 -4.21 10.45 -2.25
C LEU A 151 -3.94 11.95 -2.13
N ALA A 152 -2.68 12.35 -1.94
CA ALA A 152 -2.30 13.75 -1.80
C ALA A 152 -2.60 14.57 -3.08
N LEU A 153 -2.34 14.01 -4.25
CA LEU A 153 -2.68 14.61 -5.54
C LEU A 153 -4.19 14.71 -5.73
N CYS A 154 -4.93 13.64 -5.51
CA CYS A 154 -6.39 13.65 -5.60
C CYS A 154 -7.01 14.68 -4.65
N TRP A 155 -6.42 14.84 -3.47
CA TRP A 155 -6.89 15.75 -2.43
C TRP A 155 -6.62 17.21 -2.71
N SER A 156 -5.45 17.55 -3.26
CA SER A 156 -4.94 18.92 -3.31
C SER A 156 -4.63 19.47 -4.70
N ALA A 157 -4.51 18.63 -5.73
CA ALA A 157 -4.20 19.11 -7.07
C ALA A 157 -5.30 20.05 -7.60
N PRO A 158 -4.92 21.12 -8.32
CA PRO A 158 -5.89 22.05 -8.92
C PRO A 158 -6.73 21.32 -9.98
N THR A 159 -7.94 21.82 -10.23
CA THR A 159 -8.88 21.26 -11.24
C THR A 159 -8.53 21.69 -12.68
N THR A 160 -7.30 22.05 -12.93
CA THR A 160 -6.73 22.36 -14.24
C THR A 160 -6.34 21.10 -14.99
N TRP A 161 -6.09 21.20 -16.29
CA TRP A 161 -5.62 20.08 -17.09
C TRP A 161 -4.35 19.40 -16.55
N PRO A 162 -3.27 20.13 -16.20
CA PRO A 162 -2.08 19.51 -15.62
C PRO A 162 -2.37 18.79 -14.29
N GLY A 163 -3.24 19.39 -13.45
CA GLY A 163 -3.66 18.73 -12.20
C GLY A 163 -4.47 17.46 -12.43
N THR A 164 -5.30 17.43 -13.49
CA THR A 164 -6.06 16.23 -13.88
C THR A 164 -5.12 15.14 -14.43
N ALA A 165 -4.17 15.53 -15.27
CA ALA A 165 -3.16 14.60 -15.79
C ALA A 165 -2.30 13.99 -14.66
N ALA A 166 -1.90 14.79 -13.67
CA ALA A 166 -1.16 14.31 -12.51
C ALA A 166 -1.99 13.31 -11.66
N VAL A 167 -3.29 13.58 -11.45
CA VAL A 167 -4.19 12.65 -10.74
C VAL A 167 -4.34 11.36 -11.54
N PHE A 168 -4.57 11.43 -12.84
CA PHE A 168 -4.69 10.28 -13.71
C PHE A 168 -3.40 9.44 -13.68
N ALA A 169 -2.23 10.05 -13.86
CA ALA A 169 -0.94 9.37 -13.83
C ALA A 169 -0.67 8.67 -12.49
N ALA A 170 -1.02 9.32 -11.37
CA ALA A 170 -0.85 8.73 -10.04
C ALA A 170 -1.78 7.52 -9.81
N LEU A 171 -3.05 7.61 -10.23
CA LEU A 171 -3.99 6.49 -10.15
C LEU A 171 -3.60 5.36 -11.10
N LEU A 172 -3.09 5.68 -12.30
CA LEU A 172 -2.57 4.70 -13.26
C LEU A 172 -1.37 3.97 -12.67
N ALA A 173 -0.40 4.72 -12.11
CA ALA A 173 0.76 4.15 -11.45
C ALA A 173 0.34 3.20 -10.32
N LEU A 174 -0.61 3.61 -9.47
CA LEU A 174 -1.12 2.79 -8.39
C LEU A 174 -1.79 1.51 -8.91
N ALA A 175 -2.70 1.60 -9.88
CA ALA A 175 -3.45 0.45 -10.41
C ALA A 175 -2.56 -0.59 -11.11
N PHE A 176 -1.44 -0.16 -11.71
CA PHE A 176 -0.50 -1.03 -12.42
C PHE A 176 0.68 -1.48 -11.55
N THR A 177 0.55 -1.44 -10.22
CA THR A 177 1.52 -2.08 -9.31
C THR A 177 1.08 -3.49 -8.91
N HIS A 178 -0.20 -3.66 -8.57
CA HIS A 178 -0.76 -4.91 -8.07
C HIS A 178 -2.30 -4.86 -8.16
N GLU A 179 -2.96 -5.99 -8.34
CA GLU A 179 -4.43 -6.07 -8.44
C GLU A 179 -5.14 -5.49 -7.19
N GLY A 180 -4.60 -5.76 -6.01
CA GLY A 180 -5.10 -5.20 -4.74
C GLY A 180 -5.02 -3.67 -4.64
N ALA A 181 -4.20 -3.02 -5.46
CA ALA A 181 -4.08 -1.57 -5.49
C ALA A 181 -5.34 -0.86 -6.00
N ILE A 182 -6.21 -1.57 -6.74
CA ILE A 182 -7.52 -1.04 -7.15
C ILE A 182 -8.39 -0.75 -5.92
N VAL A 183 -8.31 -1.58 -4.90
CA VAL A 183 -9.01 -1.36 -3.62
C VAL A 183 -8.51 -0.08 -2.95
N LEU A 184 -7.19 0.16 -2.96
CA LEU A 184 -6.60 1.40 -2.46
C LEU A 184 -7.05 2.62 -3.28
N ALA A 185 -7.12 2.51 -4.60
CA ALA A 185 -7.64 3.58 -5.46
C ALA A 185 -9.12 3.88 -5.19
N ALA A 186 -9.95 2.84 -4.98
CA ALA A 186 -11.35 3.00 -4.57
C ALA A 186 -11.46 3.68 -3.19
N ALA A 187 -10.59 3.36 -2.24
CA ALA A 187 -10.53 4.01 -0.93
C ALA A 187 -10.21 5.52 -1.05
N ILE A 188 -9.36 5.92 -2.01
CA ILE A 188 -9.13 7.34 -2.32
C ILE A 188 -10.45 8.01 -2.75
N MET A 189 -11.24 7.36 -3.63
CA MET A 189 -12.53 7.91 -4.06
C MET A 189 -13.49 8.06 -2.89
N PHE A 190 -13.55 7.06 -2.02
CA PHE A 190 -14.36 7.10 -0.81
C PHE A 190 -13.93 8.24 0.14
N ALA A 191 -12.64 8.41 0.38
CA ALA A 191 -12.10 9.49 1.21
C ALA A 191 -12.44 10.89 0.63
N LEU A 192 -12.37 11.07 -0.68
CA LEU A 192 -12.77 12.32 -1.33
C LEU A 192 -14.26 12.60 -1.20
N PHE A 193 -15.10 11.56 -1.34
CA PHE A 193 -16.55 11.66 -1.15
C PHE A 193 -16.90 12.09 0.28
N LEU A 194 -16.30 11.46 1.28
CA LEU A 194 -16.52 11.80 2.71
C LEU A 194 -16.08 13.24 3.02
N ARG A 195 -15.06 13.76 2.33
CA ARG A 195 -14.56 15.11 2.55
C ARG A 195 -15.50 16.20 2.07
N GLY A 196 -16.07 16.05 0.89
CA GLY A 196 -16.78 17.16 0.22
C GLY A 196 -17.97 16.74 -0.64
N GLY A 197 -18.47 15.51 -0.46
CA GLY A 197 -19.57 14.99 -1.27
C GLY A 197 -19.21 14.96 -2.77
N GLY A 198 -20.21 15.22 -3.62
CA GLY A 198 -20.08 15.23 -5.08
C GLY A 198 -19.47 16.51 -5.67
N GLY A 199 -18.41 17.06 -5.10
CA GLY A 199 -17.77 18.26 -5.64
C GLY A 199 -16.90 17.99 -6.88
N ALA A 200 -16.49 19.08 -7.59
CA ALA A 200 -15.72 18.99 -8.86
C ALA A 200 -14.43 18.16 -8.73
N ARG A 201 -13.75 18.19 -7.58
CA ARG A 201 -12.56 17.37 -7.34
C ARG A 201 -12.87 15.88 -7.29
N PHE A 202 -13.98 15.52 -6.62
CA PHE A 202 -14.43 14.14 -6.55
C PHE A 202 -14.78 13.61 -7.94
N PHE A 203 -15.60 14.31 -8.72
CA PHE A 203 -15.98 13.85 -10.06
C PHE A 203 -14.79 13.77 -11.02
N ARG A 204 -13.83 14.69 -10.90
CA ARG A 204 -12.59 14.61 -11.67
C ARG A 204 -11.78 13.34 -11.33
N ALA A 205 -11.56 13.09 -10.03
CA ALA A 205 -10.82 11.90 -9.59
C ALA A 205 -11.57 10.62 -9.95
N LEU A 206 -12.89 10.62 -9.82
CA LEU A 206 -13.75 9.51 -10.21
C LEU A 206 -13.68 9.23 -11.71
N GLY A 207 -13.73 10.26 -12.55
CA GLY A 207 -13.55 10.12 -14.00
C GLY A 207 -12.17 9.56 -14.37
N ALA A 208 -11.11 10.06 -13.71
CA ALA A 208 -9.76 9.52 -13.87
C ALA A 208 -9.68 8.05 -13.41
N PHE A 209 -10.30 7.71 -12.29
CA PHE A 209 -10.34 6.35 -11.78
C PHE A 209 -11.03 5.38 -12.74
N PHE A 210 -12.21 5.75 -13.29
CA PHE A 210 -12.88 4.92 -14.28
C PHE A 210 -12.07 4.78 -15.58
N ALA A 211 -11.41 5.84 -16.05
CA ALA A 211 -10.52 5.76 -17.21
C ALA A 211 -9.34 4.80 -16.93
N VAL A 212 -8.76 4.84 -15.74
CA VAL A 212 -7.71 3.91 -15.32
C VAL A 212 -8.23 2.48 -15.24
N LEU A 213 -9.43 2.24 -14.67
CA LEU A 213 -10.05 0.92 -14.63
C LEU A 213 -10.31 0.36 -16.02
N LEU A 214 -10.75 1.20 -16.96
CA LEU A 214 -10.95 0.79 -18.34
C LEU A 214 -9.63 0.35 -19.00
N ILE A 215 -8.57 1.17 -18.86
CA ILE A 215 -7.24 0.84 -19.39
C ILE A 215 -6.71 -0.44 -18.74
N TRP A 216 -6.82 -0.55 -17.43
CA TRP A 216 -6.39 -1.72 -16.67
C TRP A 216 -7.14 -2.97 -17.11
N GLY A 217 -8.48 -2.89 -17.26
CA GLY A 217 -9.31 -3.99 -17.74
C GLY A 217 -8.97 -4.41 -19.16
N LEU A 218 -8.76 -3.46 -20.07
CA LEU A 218 -8.32 -3.74 -21.45
C LEU A 218 -6.96 -4.46 -21.47
N VAL A 219 -6.00 -4.01 -20.65
CA VAL A 219 -4.70 -4.69 -20.54
C VAL A 219 -4.87 -6.11 -20.02
N LYS A 220 -5.67 -6.32 -18.97
CA LYS A 220 -5.94 -7.67 -18.42
C LYS A 220 -6.67 -8.59 -19.39
N LEU A 221 -7.50 -8.04 -20.27
CA LEU A 221 -8.20 -8.82 -21.30
C LEU A 221 -7.28 -9.17 -22.49
N THR A 222 -6.31 -8.33 -22.80
CA THR A 222 -5.39 -8.52 -23.95
C THR A 222 -4.16 -9.34 -23.59
N ILE A 223 -3.66 -9.21 -22.35
CA ILE A 223 -2.49 -9.93 -21.88
C ILE A 223 -2.97 -11.06 -20.96
N ARG A 224 -2.98 -12.28 -21.47
CA ARG A 224 -3.35 -13.45 -20.67
C ARG A 224 -2.19 -13.77 -19.71
N PRO A 225 -2.49 -13.90 -18.40
CA PRO A 225 -1.49 -14.42 -17.45
C PRO A 225 -1.17 -15.89 -17.77
N ASP A 226 -0.08 -16.39 -17.20
CA ASP A 226 0.20 -17.82 -17.25
C ASP A 226 -0.88 -18.63 -16.49
N ASP A 227 -0.90 -19.96 -16.72
CA ASP A 227 -1.93 -20.83 -16.17
C ASP A 227 -1.93 -20.82 -14.63
N TYR A 228 -0.77 -20.66 -14.00
CA TYR A 228 -0.65 -20.58 -12.55
C TYR A 228 -1.34 -19.32 -12.02
N ILE A 229 -0.99 -18.16 -12.57
CA ILE A 229 -1.60 -16.88 -12.16
C ILE A 229 -3.09 -16.83 -12.53
N ALA A 230 -3.49 -17.38 -13.68
CA ALA A 230 -4.89 -17.50 -14.06
C ALA A 230 -5.68 -18.30 -13.02
N GLY A 231 -5.15 -19.44 -12.57
CA GLY A 231 -5.76 -20.25 -11.50
C GLY A 231 -5.82 -19.52 -10.16
N VAL A 232 -4.79 -18.75 -9.80
CA VAL A 232 -4.78 -17.92 -8.57
C VAL A 232 -5.83 -16.83 -8.65
N LEU A 233 -5.98 -16.15 -9.81
CA LEU A 233 -6.98 -15.09 -10.00
C LEU A 233 -8.40 -15.64 -9.98
N GLU A 234 -8.64 -16.79 -10.61
CA GLU A 234 -9.92 -17.47 -10.58
C GLU A 234 -10.28 -17.89 -9.15
N ALA A 235 -9.37 -18.54 -8.43
CA ALA A 235 -9.58 -18.92 -7.05
C ALA A 235 -9.81 -17.68 -6.14
N ALA A 236 -9.13 -16.56 -6.38
CA ALA A 236 -9.34 -15.32 -5.67
C ALA A 236 -10.72 -14.72 -5.94
N ALA A 237 -11.18 -14.71 -7.22
CA ALA A 237 -12.49 -14.21 -7.60
C ALA A 237 -13.60 -15.01 -6.89
N PHE A 238 -13.53 -16.34 -6.90
CA PHE A 238 -14.48 -17.18 -6.17
C PHE A 238 -14.44 -16.93 -4.66
N LYS A 239 -13.26 -16.76 -4.09
CA LYS A 239 -13.10 -16.45 -2.67
C LYS A 239 -13.70 -15.08 -2.29
N PHE A 240 -13.61 -14.07 -3.14
CA PHE A 240 -14.24 -12.76 -2.89
C PHE A 240 -15.77 -12.78 -2.94
N ILE A 241 -16.35 -13.66 -3.75
CA ILE A 241 -17.82 -13.75 -3.93
C ILE A 241 -18.45 -14.71 -2.91
N ASP A 242 -17.70 -15.65 -2.36
CA ASP A 242 -18.22 -16.63 -1.40
C ASP A 242 -18.40 -16.00 -0.02
N ILE A 243 -19.68 -15.76 0.36
CA ILE A 243 -20.09 -15.24 1.68
C ILE A 243 -19.50 -16.09 2.83
N ARG A 244 -19.25 -17.37 2.62
CA ARG A 244 -18.60 -18.24 3.63
C ARG A 244 -17.22 -17.76 4.01
N ASN A 245 -16.55 -17.00 3.14
CA ASN A 245 -15.26 -16.38 3.46
C ASN A 245 -15.35 -15.20 4.46
N LEU A 246 -16.55 -14.61 4.64
CA LEU A 246 -16.76 -13.66 5.72
C LEU A 246 -16.65 -14.34 7.11
N ALA A 247 -16.87 -15.64 7.18
CA ALA A 247 -16.68 -16.44 8.39
C ALA A 247 -15.22 -16.82 8.66
N GLN A 248 -14.28 -16.50 7.76
CA GLN A 248 -12.87 -16.72 8.06
C GLN A 248 -12.39 -15.80 9.18
N PRO A 249 -11.54 -16.30 10.09
CA PRO A 249 -11.06 -15.54 11.25
C PRO A 249 -10.51 -14.17 10.90
N ALA A 250 -9.74 -14.05 9.81
CA ALA A 250 -9.20 -12.77 9.35
C ALA A 250 -10.29 -11.77 8.94
N SER A 251 -11.31 -12.22 8.21
CA SER A 251 -12.44 -11.36 7.80
C SER A 251 -13.30 -10.96 9.00
N MET A 252 -13.54 -11.88 9.94
CA MET A 252 -14.26 -11.58 11.18
C MET A 252 -13.50 -10.58 12.06
N LEU A 253 -12.17 -10.68 12.13
CA LEU A 253 -11.33 -9.73 12.85
C LEU A 253 -11.44 -8.30 12.27
N VAL A 254 -11.38 -8.19 10.95
CA VAL A 254 -11.55 -6.89 10.28
C VAL A 254 -12.93 -6.33 10.53
N LEU A 255 -13.96 -7.15 10.39
CA LEU A 255 -15.36 -6.73 10.64
C LEU A 255 -15.54 -6.34 12.11
N ALA A 256 -15.03 -7.12 13.06
CA ALA A 256 -15.08 -6.80 14.49
C ALA A 256 -14.36 -5.49 14.80
N ALA A 257 -13.19 -5.22 14.16
CA ALA A 257 -12.47 -3.96 14.31
C ALA A 257 -13.28 -2.76 13.80
N LEU A 258 -13.83 -2.89 12.58
CA LEU A 258 -14.67 -1.85 12.00
C LEU A 258 -15.92 -1.59 12.83
N CYS A 259 -16.60 -2.64 13.29
CA CYS A 259 -17.75 -2.53 14.18
C CYS A 259 -17.37 -1.88 15.53
N THR A 260 -16.28 -2.31 16.15
CA THR A 260 -15.81 -1.75 17.42
C THR A 260 -15.43 -0.27 17.26
N TYR A 261 -14.78 0.09 16.16
CA TYR A 261 -14.44 1.47 15.84
C TYR A 261 -15.71 2.32 15.63
N ALA A 262 -16.66 1.84 14.83
CA ALA A 262 -17.92 2.51 14.56
C ALA A 262 -18.78 2.69 15.85
N ILE A 263 -18.89 1.64 16.66
CA ILE A 263 -19.59 1.67 17.95
C ILE A 263 -18.92 2.66 18.90
N SER A 264 -17.56 2.63 18.96
CA SER A 264 -16.81 3.56 19.81
C SER A 264 -17.01 5.00 19.39
N ILE A 265 -17.00 5.31 18.10
CA ILE A 265 -17.32 6.67 17.61
C ILE A 265 -18.75 7.06 17.97
N ALA A 266 -19.73 6.17 17.77
CA ALA A 266 -21.12 6.44 18.07
C ALA A 266 -21.34 6.73 19.56
N LEU A 267 -20.73 5.93 20.44
CA LEU A 267 -20.84 6.09 21.90
C LEU A 267 -20.14 7.36 22.40
N PHE A 268 -18.99 7.72 21.81
CA PHE A 268 -18.21 8.87 22.27
C PHE A 268 -18.43 10.15 21.47
N ARG A 269 -19.34 10.13 20.48
CA ARG A 269 -19.65 11.30 19.63
C ARG A 269 -20.09 12.54 20.43
N GLN A 270 -20.65 12.35 21.62
CA GLN A 270 -21.15 13.44 22.48
C GLN A 270 -20.07 14.03 23.40
N VAL A 271 -18.88 13.44 23.44
CA VAL A 271 -17.80 13.88 24.32
C VAL A 271 -16.81 14.73 23.52
N SER A 272 -16.81 16.03 23.78
CA SER A 272 -16.02 17.06 23.08
C SER A 272 -14.49 16.97 23.27
N ALA A 273 -13.96 15.91 23.85
CA ALA A 273 -12.53 15.78 24.17
C ALA A 273 -11.80 14.82 23.19
N PRO A 274 -10.54 15.06 22.82
CA PRO A 274 -9.76 14.17 21.96
C PRO A 274 -9.46 12.81 22.60
N LYS A 275 -9.58 12.67 23.91
CA LYS A 275 -9.33 11.45 24.67
C LYS A 275 -10.23 10.25 24.30
N PRO A 276 -11.55 10.42 24.00
CA PRO A 276 -12.41 9.29 23.62
C PRO A 276 -11.96 8.59 22.33
N HIS A 277 -11.51 9.33 21.33
CA HIS A 277 -11.05 8.74 20.06
C HIS A 277 -9.76 7.92 20.26
N VAL A 278 -8.85 8.40 21.11
CA VAL A 278 -7.61 7.67 21.45
C VAL A 278 -7.96 6.40 22.24
N PHE A 279 -8.89 6.52 23.20
CA PHE A 279 -9.35 5.35 23.98
C PHE A 279 -10.08 4.34 23.10
N ALA A 280 -10.96 4.78 22.20
CA ALA A 280 -11.67 3.94 21.26
C ALA A 280 -10.68 3.21 20.31
N ALA A 281 -9.68 3.91 19.79
CA ALA A 281 -8.65 3.32 18.94
C ALA A 281 -7.81 2.30 19.72
N ALA A 282 -7.40 2.62 20.94
CA ALA A 282 -6.64 1.72 21.80
C ALA A 282 -7.44 0.47 22.19
N LEU A 283 -8.71 0.64 22.53
CA LEU A 283 -9.62 -0.47 22.83
C LEU A 283 -9.85 -1.36 21.62
N SER A 284 -10.07 -0.76 20.44
CA SER A 284 -10.23 -1.50 19.18
C SER A 284 -8.96 -2.29 18.82
N ALA A 285 -7.80 -1.69 18.99
CA ALA A 285 -6.51 -2.35 18.78
C ALA A 285 -6.27 -3.50 19.78
N ALA A 286 -6.60 -3.29 21.06
CA ALA A 286 -6.47 -4.31 22.10
C ALA A 286 -7.42 -5.49 21.85
N LEU A 287 -8.68 -5.22 21.47
CA LEU A 287 -9.65 -6.25 21.11
C LEU A 287 -9.25 -7.01 19.86
N LEU A 288 -8.72 -6.32 18.85
CA LEU A 288 -8.14 -6.96 17.66
C LEU A 288 -6.98 -7.89 18.00
N ALA A 289 -6.05 -7.42 18.83
CA ALA A 289 -4.93 -8.22 19.28
C ALA A 289 -5.39 -9.43 20.10
N ALA A 290 -6.33 -9.24 21.03
CA ALA A 290 -6.89 -10.30 21.86
C ALA A 290 -7.65 -11.35 21.01
N CYS A 291 -8.50 -10.90 20.08
CA CYS A 291 -9.18 -11.78 19.13
C CYS A 291 -8.18 -12.53 18.26
N TRP A 292 -7.14 -11.87 17.78
CA TRP A 292 -6.09 -12.50 17.00
C TRP A 292 -5.37 -13.61 17.79
N ILE A 293 -4.93 -13.31 18.99
CA ILE A 293 -4.24 -14.29 19.84
C ILE A 293 -5.16 -15.47 20.19
N TRP A 294 -6.46 -15.22 20.40
CA TRP A 294 -7.41 -16.23 20.83
C TRP A 294 -7.91 -17.13 19.70
N PHE A 295 -8.27 -16.53 18.55
CA PHE A 295 -8.96 -17.26 17.48
C PHE A 295 -8.04 -17.86 16.43
N ASP A 296 -6.83 -17.35 16.26
CA ASP A 296 -5.98 -17.83 15.16
C ASP A 296 -4.49 -17.90 15.51
N ARG A 297 -4.15 -18.97 16.23
CA ARG A 297 -2.74 -19.31 16.46
C ARG A 297 -2.00 -19.62 15.14
N SER A 298 -2.70 -20.03 14.08
CA SER A 298 -2.13 -20.30 12.77
C SER A 298 -1.66 -19.02 12.06
N LEU A 299 -2.28 -17.88 12.37
CA LEU A 299 -1.80 -16.56 11.90
C LEU A 299 -0.37 -16.25 12.37
N LEU A 300 0.07 -16.84 13.47
CA LEU A 300 1.45 -16.70 13.95
C LEU A 300 2.44 -17.57 13.18
N THR A 301 1.99 -18.63 12.51
CA THR A 301 2.85 -19.64 11.88
C THR A 301 2.77 -19.70 10.37
N GLU A 302 1.58 -19.74 9.78
CA GLU A 302 1.41 -20.05 8.34
C GLU A 302 0.71 -18.97 7.50
N ALA A 303 -0.24 -18.23 8.07
CA ALA A 303 -1.03 -17.24 7.34
C ALA A 303 -0.35 -15.86 7.23
N ARG A 304 0.93 -15.72 7.53
CA ARG A 304 1.67 -14.46 7.53
C ARG A 304 1.60 -13.74 6.18
N TYR A 305 1.57 -14.49 5.09
CA TYR A 305 1.57 -13.91 3.74
C TYR A 305 0.26 -13.20 3.41
N ASN A 306 -0.87 -13.86 3.59
CA ASN A 306 -2.19 -13.30 3.30
C ASN A 306 -2.50 -12.11 4.23
N LEU A 307 -2.14 -12.22 5.51
CA LEU A 307 -2.32 -11.14 6.47
C LEU A 307 -1.50 -9.89 6.10
N ARG A 308 -0.25 -10.05 5.65
CA ARG A 308 0.60 -8.93 5.23
C ARG A 308 -0.03 -8.14 4.09
N THR A 309 -0.51 -8.84 3.06
CA THR A 309 -1.18 -8.20 1.92
C THR A 309 -2.46 -7.49 2.37
N LEU A 310 -3.23 -8.10 3.26
CA LEU A 310 -4.44 -7.52 3.81
C LEU A 310 -4.16 -6.27 4.65
N LEU A 311 -3.14 -6.28 5.50
CA LEU A 311 -2.74 -5.12 6.31
C LEU A 311 -2.26 -3.95 5.44
N LEU A 312 -1.56 -4.22 4.33
CA LEU A 312 -1.13 -3.19 3.38
C LEU A 312 -2.31 -2.48 2.70
N ILE A 313 -3.47 -3.13 2.64
CA ILE A 313 -4.71 -2.54 2.13
C ILE A 313 -5.48 -1.84 3.26
N ILE A 314 -5.64 -2.48 4.42
CA ILE A 314 -6.55 -2.01 5.48
C ILE A 314 -5.97 -0.83 6.26
N ILE A 315 -4.69 -0.84 6.60
CA ILE A 315 -4.10 0.23 7.43
C ILE A 315 -4.15 1.61 6.75
N PRO A 316 -3.95 1.74 5.42
CA PRO A 316 -4.13 3.03 4.74
C PRO A 316 -5.57 3.52 4.68
N ILE A 317 -6.56 2.64 4.67
CA ILE A 317 -7.99 2.95 4.62
C ILE A 317 -8.51 3.38 5.98
#